data_39de3058c070797d1ff476e2cd4f1002
#
_entry.id   39de3058c070797d1ff476e2cd4f1002
#
_cell.length_a   1.000
_cell.length_b   1.000
_cell.length_c   1.000
_cell.angle_alpha   90.00
_cell.angle_beta   90.00
_cell.angle_gamma   90.00
#
_symmetry.space_group_name_H-M   'P 1'
#
loop_
_entity.id
_entity.type
_entity.pdbx_description
1 polymer ?
#
loop_
_entity_poly.entity_id
_entity_poly.type
_entity_poly.pdbx_seq_one_letter_code
_entity_poly.pdbx_strand_id
1 'polypeptide(L)'
;VEKFYLEADIQLEKETDDLKKAVAAVIDLPGPEDKQPDLLYFSAIFVSTGTNLNNAHFLPSELVKAENTIVSKALDVEHQEEDIIGHIYDRAYINSSNKKLNIEELASKESGSLDKDYSDMHIVIAGVIYKNRFPTLAEEVADNTWRVSMECYYNGYDVKVGDVIMTQREAELIGLAHDDKVFGKIAKIIKNGKEIAKDKIERVLRDICFSGCGIVKNPANPPSVVLETAHKKEKESINPKEIIVLDYDKIEQGNT
;
A
#
# COMPACT_ATOMS: atom_id res chain seq x y z
N VAL A 1 -7.00 1.84 -18.07
CA VAL A 1 -6.75 2.11 -16.64
C VAL A 1 -7.08 0.84 -15.90
N GLU A 2 -6.07 0.17 -15.35
CA GLU A 2 -6.26 -1.02 -14.54
C GLU A 2 -6.57 -0.62 -13.09
N LYS A 3 -7.59 -1.24 -12.50
CA LYS A 3 -7.93 -1.06 -11.09
C LYS A 3 -7.19 -2.10 -10.25
N PHE A 4 -6.50 -1.64 -9.23
CA PHE A 4 -5.75 -2.49 -8.31
C PHE A 4 -6.37 -2.42 -6.92
N TYR A 5 -6.58 -3.58 -6.32
CA TYR A 5 -7.04 -3.71 -4.93
C TYR A 5 -5.85 -4.07 -4.07
N LEU A 6 -5.59 -3.28 -3.05
CA LEU A 6 -4.45 -3.44 -2.16
C LEU A 6 -4.92 -3.38 -0.72
N GLU A 7 -4.71 -4.47 -0.05
CA GLU A 7 -5.20 -4.70 1.30
C GLU A 7 -4.20 -4.21 2.36
N ALA A 8 -4.64 -3.38 3.29
CA ALA A 8 -3.90 -2.91 4.45
C ALA A 8 -4.78 -3.01 5.72
N ASP A 9 -4.18 -3.17 6.89
CA ASP A 9 -4.94 -3.43 8.13
C ASP A 9 -5.72 -2.25 8.68
N ILE A 10 -6.92 -2.51 9.20
CA ILE A 10 -7.57 -1.63 10.18
C ILE A 10 -6.88 -1.87 11.52
N GLN A 11 -6.16 -0.87 12.01
CA GLN A 11 -5.72 -0.84 13.39
C GLN A 11 -6.80 -0.15 14.23
N LEU A 12 -7.72 -0.96 14.76
CA LEU A 12 -8.57 -0.56 15.86
C LEU A 12 -7.86 -0.98 17.16
N GLU A 13 -7.34 0.00 17.84
CA GLU A 13 -6.97 0.07 19.26
C GLU A 13 -6.30 -1.13 20.00
N LYS A 14 -5.83 -2.21 19.40
CA LYS A 14 -5.17 -3.30 20.15
C LYS A 14 -3.69 -3.50 19.87
N GLU A 15 -3.13 -2.75 18.95
CA GLU A 15 -1.69 -2.83 18.70
C GLU A 15 -0.95 -1.72 19.45
N THR A 16 0.26 -1.99 19.81
CA THR A 16 1.10 -1.28 20.76
C THR A 16 0.59 0.12 21.16
N ASP A 17 0.43 0.39 22.45
CA ASP A 17 -0.04 1.68 22.98
C ASP A 17 0.65 2.90 22.37
N ASP A 18 1.83 2.71 21.81
CA ASP A 18 2.62 3.77 21.18
C ASP A 18 2.13 4.12 19.77
N LEU A 19 1.73 3.14 18.97
CA LEU A 19 1.16 3.41 17.64
C LEU A 19 -0.22 4.06 17.75
N LYS A 20 -1.06 3.61 18.69
CA LYS A 20 -2.35 4.23 18.99
C LYS A 20 -2.22 5.69 19.40
N LYS A 21 -1.29 5.98 20.34
CA LYS A 21 -1.01 7.33 20.76
C LYS A 21 -0.52 8.19 19.61
N ALA A 22 0.32 7.63 18.74
CA ALA A 22 0.85 8.33 17.58
C ALA A 22 -0.23 8.64 16.54
N VAL A 23 -1.10 7.66 16.24
CA VAL A 23 -2.23 7.86 15.32
C VAL A 23 -3.20 8.88 15.90
N ALA A 24 -3.56 8.78 17.19
CA ALA A 24 -4.41 9.75 17.87
C ALA A 24 -3.78 11.17 17.95
N ALA A 25 -2.44 11.27 17.92
CA ALA A 25 -1.74 12.55 17.91
C ALA A 25 -1.66 13.21 16.51
N VAL A 26 -1.92 12.46 15.45
CA VAL A 26 -1.81 12.96 14.08
C VAL A 26 -3.15 13.10 13.35
N ILE A 27 -4.16 12.37 13.78
CA ILE A 27 -5.54 12.44 13.29
C ILE A 27 -6.47 12.67 14.47
N ASP A 28 -7.25 13.76 14.41
CA ASP A 28 -8.27 14.06 15.42
C ASP A 28 -9.55 13.27 15.11
N LEU A 29 -9.76 12.17 15.85
CA LEU A 29 -11.09 11.56 15.89
C LEU A 29 -11.99 12.43 16.80
N PRO A 30 -13.29 12.59 16.44
CA PRO A 30 -14.22 13.34 17.27
C PRO A 30 -14.24 12.84 18.72
N GLY A 31 -14.18 13.77 19.67
CA GLY A 31 -14.37 13.47 21.08
C GLY A 31 -15.75 12.89 21.38
N PRO A 32 -16.00 12.33 22.58
CA PRO A 32 -17.29 11.72 22.93
C PRO A 32 -18.49 12.67 22.73
N GLU A 33 -18.29 13.96 22.95
CA GLU A 33 -19.34 15.01 22.81
C GLU A 33 -19.63 15.36 21.36
N ASP A 34 -18.67 15.14 20.44
CA ASP A 34 -18.78 15.51 19.03
C ASP A 34 -19.15 14.33 18.13
N LYS A 35 -19.18 13.12 18.68
CA LYS A 35 -19.54 11.90 17.93
C LYS A 35 -21.02 11.90 17.56
N GLN A 36 -21.29 11.73 16.27
CA GLN A 36 -22.65 11.44 15.80
C GLN A 36 -23.02 10.00 16.21
N PRO A 37 -24.20 9.77 16.81
CA PRO A 37 -24.54 8.44 17.40
C PRO A 37 -24.76 7.35 16.37
N ASP A 38 -25.00 7.72 15.10
CA ASP A 38 -25.21 6.83 13.97
C ASP A 38 -23.96 6.52 13.16
N LEU A 39 -22.79 7.05 13.59
CA LEU A 39 -21.49 6.82 12.95
C LEU A 39 -20.55 6.06 13.89
N LEU A 40 -19.79 5.11 13.32
CA LEU A 40 -18.60 4.55 13.94
C LEU A 40 -17.37 5.24 13.33
N TYR A 41 -16.61 5.96 14.15
CA TYR A 41 -15.37 6.60 13.76
C TYR A 41 -14.19 5.65 14.00
N PHE A 42 -13.27 5.61 13.04
CA PHE A 42 -12.05 4.80 13.15
C PHE A 42 -10.86 5.47 12.48
N SER A 43 -9.67 5.04 12.83
CA SER A 43 -8.43 5.34 12.11
C SER A 43 -7.71 4.07 11.74
N ALA A 44 -6.95 4.11 10.63
CA ALA A 44 -6.22 2.95 10.13
C ALA A 44 -4.97 3.36 9.34
N ILE A 45 -3.95 2.48 9.28
CA ILE A 45 -2.90 2.60 8.28
C ILE A 45 -3.48 2.19 6.93
N PHE A 46 -3.55 3.13 6.01
CA PHE A 46 -4.16 2.95 4.70
C PHE A 46 -3.19 2.32 3.69
N VAL A 47 -1.99 2.87 3.61
CA VAL A 47 -0.91 2.38 2.76
C VAL A 47 0.44 2.73 3.36
N SER A 48 1.41 1.87 3.11
CA SER A 48 2.82 2.07 3.49
C SER A 48 3.69 2.11 2.24
N THR A 49 4.78 2.87 2.30
CA THR A 49 5.84 2.78 1.30
C THR A 49 6.47 1.40 1.29
N GLY A 50 7.12 1.04 0.18
CA GLY A 50 7.71 -0.28 0.01
C GLY A 50 6.79 -1.26 -0.70
N THR A 51 7.11 -2.55 -0.58
CA THR A 51 6.46 -3.61 -1.35
C THR A 51 5.48 -4.40 -0.50
N ASN A 52 4.28 -4.58 -0.99
CA ASN A 52 3.25 -5.37 -0.34
C ASN A 52 3.26 -6.85 -0.80
N LEU A 53 2.33 -7.66 -0.28
CA LEU A 53 2.23 -9.09 -0.60
C LEU A 53 1.85 -9.37 -2.06
N ASN A 54 1.26 -8.39 -2.75
CA ASN A 54 0.92 -8.47 -4.18
C ASN A 54 2.10 -8.06 -5.09
N ASN A 55 3.30 -7.89 -4.52
CA ASN A 55 4.50 -7.42 -5.20
C ASN A 55 4.33 -6.02 -5.85
N ALA A 56 3.40 -5.22 -5.36
CA ALA A 56 3.27 -3.82 -5.72
C ALA A 56 4.11 -2.97 -4.77
N HIS A 57 4.96 -2.12 -5.35
CA HIS A 57 5.88 -1.25 -4.65
C HIS A 57 5.43 0.20 -4.73
N PHE A 58 5.30 0.83 -3.56
CA PHE A 58 4.85 2.21 -3.41
C PHE A 58 6.03 3.12 -3.08
N LEU A 59 6.33 4.04 -3.98
CA LEU A 59 7.32 5.08 -3.74
C LEU A 59 6.70 6.24 -2.94
N PRO A 60 7.44 6.84 -2.00
CA PRO A 60 7.02 8.05 -1.29
C PRO A 60 6.52 9.16 -2.22
N SER A 61 7.24 9.42 -3.31
CA SER A 61 6.90 10.45 -4.29
C SER A 61 5.53 10.22 -4.95
N GLU A 62 5.18 8.96 -5.26
CA GLU A 62 3.87 8.62 -5.84
C GLU A 62 2.75 8.76 -4.81
N LEU A 63 3.00 8.37 -3.55
CA LEU A 63 2.02 8.53 -2.47
C LEU A 63 1.74 10.00 -2.15
N VAL A 64 2.78 10.83 -2.09
CA VAL A 64 2.66 12.29 -1.88
C VAL A 64 1.91 12.94 -3.05
N LYS A 65 2.20 12.56 -4.30
CA LYS A 65 1.52 13.05 -5.50
C LYS A 65 0.02 12.70 -5.50
N ALA A 66 -0.34 11.52 -4.99
CA ALA A 66 -1.71 11.02 -4.95
C ALA A 66 -2.55 11.55 -3.76
N GLU A 67 -1.98 12.34 -2.84
CA GLU A 67 -2.55 12.71 -1.55
C GLU A 67 -3.95 13.32 -1.64
N ASN A 68 -4.19 14.18 -2.63
CA ASN A 68 -5.48 14.86 -2.84
C ASN A 68 -6.61 13.91 -3.29
N THR A 69 -6.30 12.65 -3.54
CA THR A 69 -7.28 11.66 -4.00
C THR A 69 -7.80 10.74 -2.89
N ILE A 70 -7.40 10.94 -1.63
CA ILE A 70 -7.73 10.05 -0.50
C ILE A 70 -9.06 10.43 0.15
N VAL A 71 -9.21 11.70 0.52
CA VAL A 71 -10.38 12.17 1.27
C VAL A 71 -11.64 12.12 0.42
N SER A 72 -12.77 11.84 1.05
CA SER A 72 -14.09 11.64 0.44
C SER A 72 -14.24 10.38 -0.42
N LYS A 73 -13.28 9.44 -0.32
CA LYS A 73 -13.44 8.13 -0.95
C LYS A 73 -14.35 7.21 -0.14
N ALA A 74 -15.08 6.37 -0.87
CA ALA A 74 -15.99 5.40 -0.28
C ALA A 74 -15.23 4.33 0.53
N LEU A 75 -15.91 3.85 1.56
CA LEU A 75 -15.59 2.58 2.20
C LEU A 75 -16.60 1.55 1.72
N ASP A 76 -16.12 0.41 1.28
CA ASP A 76 -16.94 -0.74 0.88
C ASP A 76 -16.58 -2.00 1.68
N VAL A 77 -17.25 -3.12 1.40
CA VAL A 77 -16.98 -4.42 2.03
C VAL A 77 -16.42 -5.36 0.97
N GLU A 78 -15.25 -5.98 1.26
CA GLU A 78 -14.62 -7.00 0.41
C GLU A 78 -14.50 -6.57 -1.06
N HIS A 79 -14.21 -5.25 -1.29
CA HIS A 79 -14.09 -4.64 -2.62
C HIS A 79 -15.36 -4.73 -3.49
N GLN A 80 -16.54 -4.78 -2.85
CA GLN A 80 -17.81 -4.73 -3.55
C GLN A 80 -18.25 -3.26 -3.66
N GLU A 81 -17.93 -2.63 -4.79
CA GLU A 81 -18.15 -1.19 -5.02
C GLU A 81 -19.60 -0.72 -4.83
N GLU A 82 -20.57 -1.63 -4.90
CA GLU A 82 -21.99 -1.35 -4.68
C GLU A 82 -22.35 -1.25 -3.19
N ASP A 83 -21.55 -1.88 -2.31
CA ASP A 83 -21.81 -1.97 -0.86
C ASP A 83 -21.09 -0.86 -0.09
N ILE A 84 -21.44 0.39 -0.36
CA ILE A 84 -20.85 1.55 0.32
C ILE A 84 -21.36 1.63 1.76
N ILE A 85 -20.45 1.45 2.71
CA ILE A 85 -20.71 1.42 4.15
C ILE A 85 -20.30 2.70 4.88
N GLY A 86 -19.52 3.56 4.24
CA GLY A 86 -18.95 4.75 4.86
C GLY A 86 -18.09 5.56 3.90
N HIS A 87 -17.23 6.40 4.47
CA HIS A 87 -16.27 7.18 3.69
C HIS A 87 -15.05 7.60 4.53
N ILE A 88 -13.97 7.95 3.85
CA ILE A 88 -12.76 8.57 4.43
C ILE A 88 -13.00 10.07 4.55
N TYR A 89 -12.79 10.66 5.75
CA TYR A 89 -12.98 12.11 5.95
C TYR A 89 -11.70 12.88 6.25
N ASP A 90 -10.61 12.19 6.66
CA ASP A 90 -9.31 12.82 6.91
C ASP A 90 -8.15 11.84 6.67
N ARG A 91 -6.92 12.38 6.57
CA ARG A 91 -5.66 11.62 6.42
C ARG A 91 -4.51 12.34 7.09
N ALA A 92 -3.51 11.57 7.48
CA ALA A 92 -2.25 12.06 8.01
C ALA A 92 -1.08 11.19 7.53
N TYR A 93 0.14 11.69 7.70
CA TYR A 93 1.37 11.02 7.29
C TYR A 93 2.25 10.83 8.51
N ILE A 94 2.78 9.64 8.69
CA ILE A 94 3.72 9.29 9.75
C ILE A 94 4.89 8.50 9.18
N ASN A 95 6.02 8.50 9.87
CA ASN A 95 7.12 7.57 9.59
C ASN A 95 7.04 6.33 10.50
N SER A 96 7.94 5.37 10.31
CA SER A 96 8.03 4.16 11.14
C SER A 96 8.29 4.42 12.63
N SER A 97 8.80 5.60 12.97
CA SER A 97 8.94 6.05 14.37
C SER A 97 7.66 6.74 14.87
N ASN A 98 6.55 6.64 14.14
CA ASN A 98 5.26 7.23 14.46
C ASN A 98 5.26 8.77 14.56
N LYS A 99 6.25 9.43 13.96
CA LYS A 99 6.33 10.89 13.94
C LYS A 99 5.49 11.44 12.78
N LYS A 100 4.65 12.43 13.06
CA LYS A 100 3.88 13.16 12.05
C LYS A 100 4.80 13.82 11.02
N LEU A 101 4.46 13.64 9.75
CA LEU A 101 5.12 14.28 8.61
C LEU A 101 4.22 15.40 8.08
N ASN A 102 4.83 16.51 7.66
CA ASN A 102 4.12 17.63 7.05
C ASN A 102 4.00 17.38 5.54
N ILE A 103 2.78 17.22 5.03
CA ILE A 103 2.54 16.93 3.61
C ILE A 103 2.94 18.09 2.70
N GLU A 104 2.81 19.34 3.12
CA GLU A 104 3.20 20.50 2.33
C GLU A 104 4.74 20.54 2.15
N GLU A 105 5.46 20.21 3.23
CA GLU A 105 6.92 20.06 3.18
C GLU A 105 7.31 18.89 2.24
N LEU A 106 6.65 17.74 2.36
CA LEU A 106 6.89 16.60 1.48
C LEU A 106 6.63 16.96 0.01
N ALA A 107 5.50 17.59 -0.29
CA ALA A 107 5.13 17.99 -1.65
C ALA A 107 6.09 19.02 -2.28
N SER A 108 6.85 19.75 -1.48
CA SER A 108 7.87 20.69 -1.96
C SER A 108 9.20 20.04 -2.32
N LYS A 109 9.43 18.78 -2.00
CA LYS A 109 10.68 18.06 -2.24
C LYS A 109 10.69 17.42 -3.63
N GLU A 110 11.90 17.28 -4.18
CA GLU A 110 12.10 16.50 -5.41
C GLU A 110 11.85 15.01 -5.17
N SER A 111 11.26 14.32 -6.16
CA SER A 111 10.88 12.90 -6.07
C SER A 111 12.03 11.99 -5.63
N GLY A 112 13.24 12.18 -6.19
CA GLY A 112 14.39 11.37 -5.82
C GLY A 112 14.84 11.52 -4.37
N SER A 113 14.68 12.71 -3.77
CA SER A 113 14.94 12.94 -2.35
C SER A 113 13.83 12.32 -1.49
N LEU A 114 12.57 12.45 -1.91
CA LEU A 114 11.43 11.80 -1.23
C LEU A 114 11.62 10.30 -1.16
N ASP A 115 11.89 9.66 -2.28
CA ASP A 115 11.98 8.20 -2.39
C ASP A 115 13.14 7.62 -1.57
N LYS A 116 14.20 8.40 -1.37
CA LYS A 116 15.34 8.02 -0.54
C LYS A 116 15.11 8.26 0.95
N ASP A 117 14.59 9.45 1.30
CA ASP A 117 14.59 9.92 2.69
C ASP A 117 13.33 9.50 3.46
N TYR A 118 12.27 9.07 2.78
CA TYR A 118 10.97 8.71 3.36
C TYR A 118 10.51 7.30 3.00
N SER A 119 11.44 6.38 2.80
CA SER A 119 11.17 4.98 2.44
C SER A 119 10.39 4.19 3.51
N ASP A 120 10.15 4.78 4.67
CA ASP A 120 9.44 4.23 5.83
C ASP A 120 8.14 5.01 6.17
N MET A 121 7.54 5.67 5.18
CA MET A 121 6.34 6.48 5.37
C MET A 121 5.07 5.63 5.35
N HIS A 122 4.11 6.02 6.20
CA HIS A 122 2.75 5.47 6.22
C HIS A 122 1.73 6.58 6.04
N ILE A 123 0.66 6.28 5.30
CA ILE A 123 -0.53 7.12 5.26
C ILE A 123 -1.54 6.53 6.24
N VAL A 124 -2.00 7.34 7.16
CA VAL A 124 -3.09 7.02 8.09
C VAL A 124 -4.35 7.71 7.61
N ILE A 125 -5.49 7.02 7.66
CA ILE A 125 -6.80 7.60 7.36
C ILE A 125 -7.66 7.66 8.61
N ALA A 126 -8.60 8.62 8.62
CA ALA A 126 -9.76 8.60 9.48
C ALA A 126 -11.00 8.39 8.61
N GLY A 127 -11.82 7.44 9.02
CA GLY A 127 -13.05 7.07 8.32
C GLY A 127 -14.25 6.97 9.24
N VAL A 128 -15.43 6.93 8.64
CA VAL A 128 -16.70 6.66 9.33
C VAL A 128 -17.42 5.52 8.65
N ILE A 129 -18.03 4.65 9.46
CA ILE A 129 -18.99 3.63 9.01
C ILE A 129 -20.39 4.07 9.43
N TYR A 130 -21.37 3.93 8.55
CA TYR A 130 -22.79 4.26 8.79
C TYR A 130 -23.44 3.20 9.69
N LYS A 131 -23.16 3.33 11.00
CA LYS A 131 -23.50 2.33 12.03
C LYS A 131 -24.97 1.92 12.02
N ASN A 132 -25.89 2.87 11.86
CA ASN A 132 -27.33 2.57 11.86
C ASN A 132 -27.79 1.81 10.61
N ARG A 133 -27.03 1.90 9.51
CA ARG A 133 -27.29 1.13 8.28
C ARG A 133 -26.66 -0.26 8.34
N PHE A 134 -25.52 -0.37 8.98
CA PHE A 134 -24.69 -1.58 9.03
C PHE A 134 -24.29 -1.92 10.48
N PRO A 135 -25.27 -2.15 11.39
CA PRO A 135 -24.99 -2.27 12.82
C PRO A 135 -24.08 -3.46 13.14
N THR A 136 -24.34 -4.63 12.56
CA THR A 136 -23.53 -5.84 12.79
C THR A 136 -22.08 -5.65 12.31
N LEU A 137 -21.91 -5.09 11.11
CA LEU A 137 -20.57 -4.82 10.58
C LEU A 137 -19.82 -3.80 11.44
N ALA A 138 -20.50 -2.75 11.91
CA ALA A 138 -19.90 -1.76 12.78
C ALA A 138 -19.44 -2.34 14.11
N GLU A 139 -20.20 -3.28 14.69
CA GLU A 139 -19.80 -4.02 15.89
C GLU A 139 -18.59 -4.92 15.62
N GLU A 140 -18.61 -5.69 14.53
CA GLU A 140 -17.48 -6.53 14.12
C GLU A 140 -16.20 -5.71 13.86
N VAL A 141 -16.31 -4.54 13.24
CA VAL A 141 -15.19 -3.62 13.02
C VAL A 141 -14.69 -3.08 14.36
N ALA A 142 -15.57 -2.69 15.28
CA ALA A 142 -15.20 -2.23 16.62
C ALA A 142 -14.49 -3.34 17.43
N ASP A 143 -14.82 -4.61 17.18
CA ASP A 143 -14.18 -5.78 17.79
C ASP A 143 -12.88 -6.23 17.12
N ASN A 144 -12.34 -5.45 16.18
CA ASN A 144 -11.10 -5.73 15.46
C ASN A 144 -11.10 -7.03 14.61
N THR A 145 -12.22 -7.44 14.10
CA THR A 145 -12.33 -8.64 13.26
C THR A 145 -12.10 -8.35 11.78
N TRP A 146 -12.02 -7.07 11.41
CA TRP A 146 -11.85 -6.57 10.05
C TRP A 146 -10.56 -5.77 9.88
N ARG A 147 -10.17 -5.57 8.64
CA ARG A 147 -9.00 -4.84 8.20
C ARG A 147 -9.35 -3.85 7.11
N VAL A 148 -8.47 -2.89 6.80
CA VAL A 148 -8.61 -2.03 5.62
C VAL A 148 -7.77 -2.55 4.47
N SER A 149 -8.29 -2.31 3.27
CA SER A 149 -7.64 -2.61 2.01
C SER A 149 -7.73 -1.40 1.12
N MET A 150 -6.58 -0.83 0.79
CA MET A 150 -6.50 0.34 -0.07
C MET A 150 -6.83 -0.02 -1.52
N GLU A 151 -7.60 0.85 -2.18
CA GLU A 151 -7.92 0.74 -3.59
C GLU A 151 -7.36 1.92 -4.36
N CYS A 152 -6.76 1.63 -5.52
CA CYS A 152 -6.26 2.68 -6.40
C CYS A 152 -6.34 2.30 -7.87
N TYR A 153 -6.40 3.32 -8.71
CA TYR A 153 -6.04 3.25 -10.12
C TYR A 153 -4.59 3.67 -10.28
N TYR A 154 -3.93 3.18 -11.30
CA TYR A 154 -2.60 3.63 -11.69
C TYR A 154 -2.50 3.71 -13.22
N ASN A 155 -1.63 4.57 -13.72
CA ASN A 155 -1.49 4.83 -15.17
C ASN A 155 -0.13 4.33 -15.69
N GLY A 156 0.30 3.18 -15.26
CA GLY A 156 1.55 2.55 -15.65
C GLY A 156 2.35 2.07 -14.46
N TYR A 157 3.39 1.35 -14.72
CA TYR A 157 4.30 0.85 -13.71
C TYR A 157 5.73 0.76 -14.25
N ASP A 158 6.68 0.81 -13.33
CA ASP A 158 8.06 0.40 -13.56
C ASP A 158 8.32 -0.96 -12.93
N VAL A 159 9.42 -1.58 -13.29
CA VAL A 159 9.86 -2.86 -12.74
C VAL A 159 11.04 -2.65 -11.82
N LYS A 160 10.98 -3.24 -10.62
CA LYS A 160 12.03 -3.18 -9.62
C LYS A 160 12.58 -4.58 -9.32
N VAL A 161 13.91 -4.69 -9.25
CA VAL A 161 14.62 -5.89 -8.76
C VAL A 161 15.74 -5.41 -7.83
N GLY A 162 15.60 -5.67 -6.54
CA GLY A 162 16.49 -5.07 -5.52
C GLY A 162 16.42 -3.54 -5.59
N ASP A 163 17.56 -2.89 -5.72
CA ASP A 163 17.66 -1.42 -5.83
C ASP A 163 17.57 -0.88 -7.26
N VAL A 164 17.44 -1.77 -8.25
CA VAL A 164 17.35 -1.37 -9.65
C VAL A 164 15.90 -1.19 -10.05
N ILE A 165 15.54 0.04 -10.43
CA ILE A 165 14.23 0.37 -11.02
C ILE A 165 14.46 0.67 -12.49
N MET A 166 13.65 0.08 -13.35
CA MET A 166 13.68 0.26 -14.80
C MET A 166 12.26 0.47 -15.32
N THR A 167 12.15 1.26 -16.38
CA THR A 167 10.86 1.44 -17.06
C THR A 167 10.35 0.12 -17.63
N GLN A 168 9.05 0.04 -17.86
CA GLN A 168 8.42 -1.12 -18.49
C GLN A 168 9.10 -1.47 -19.83
N ARG A 169 9.41 -0.44 -20.64
CA ARG A 169 10.11 -0.62 -21.93
C ARG A 169 11.53 -1.19 -21.76
N GLU A 170 12.27 -0.72 -20.78
CA GLU A 170 13.62 -1.27 -20.50
C GLU A 170 13.54 -2.72 -20.04
N ALA A 171 12.56 -3.06 -19.19
CA ALA A 171 12.31 -4.42 -18.75
C ALA A 171 12.01 -5.37 -19.93
N GLU A 172 11.23 -4.91 -20.91
CA GLU A 172 10.95 -5.65 -22.15
C GLU A 172 12.21 -5.90 -22.98
N LEU A 173 13.07 -4.87 -23.13
CA LEU A 173 14.31 -4.99 -23.90
C LEU A 173 15.25 -6.06 -23.35
N ILE A 174 15.25 -6.28 -22.05
CA ILE A 174 16.06 -7.31 -21.39
C ILE A 174 15.37 -8.67 -21.31
N GLY A 175 14.17 -8.80 -21.90
CA GLY A 175 13.44 -10.06 -22.06
C GLY A 175 12.44 -10.37 -20.94
N LEU A 176 12.06 -9.40 -20.13
CA LEU A 176 10.95 -9.57 -19.20
C LEU A 176 9.63 -9.47 -19.99
N ALA A 177 8.90 -10.57 -20.05
CA ALA A 177 7.61 -10.59 -20.74
C ALA A 177 6.58 -9.71 -20.00
N HIS A 178 5.64 -9.12 -20.75
CA HIS A 178 4.41 -8.52 -20.25
C HIS A 178 3.47 -9.63 -19.70
N ASP A 179 3.86 -10.27 -18.62
CA ASP A 179 3.05 -11.28 -17.96
C ASP A 179 3.05 -10.98 -16.47
N ASP A 180 1.88 -10.76 -15.90
CA ASP A 180 1.71 -10.53 -14.46
C ASP A 180 2.29 -11.67 -13.61
N LYS A 181 2.43 -12.85 -14.17
CA LYS A 181 3.04 -14.01 -13.52
C LYS A 181 4.54 -13.90 -13.25
N VAL A 182 5.21 -12.86 -13.77
CA VAL A 182 6.64 -12.62 -13.46
C VAL A 182 6.83 -11.95 -12.11
N PHE A 183 5.85 -11.16 -11.65
CA PHE A 183 5.96 -10.48 -10.36
C PHE A 183 5.98 -11.47 -9.21
N GLY A 184 6.91 -11.24 -8.26
CA GLY A 184 7.21 -12.15 -7.16
C GLY A 184 8.23 -13.24 -7.48
N LYS A 185 8.57 -13.49 -8.75
CA LYS A 185 9.67 -14.39 -9.10
C LYS A 185 11.03 -13.74 -8.80
N ILE A 186 12.04 -14.57 -8.53
CA ILE A 186 13.40 -14.07 -8.33
C ILE A 186 14.05 -13.80 -9.68
N ALA A 187 14.64 -12.61 -9.82
CA ALA A 187 15.46 -12.25 -10.96
C ALA A 187 16.89 -11.88 -10.53
N LYS A 188 17.82 -12.02 -11.47
CA LYS A 188 19.16 -11.48 -11.39
C LYS A 188 19.38 -10.49 -12.51
N ILE A 189 19.94 -9.32 -12.18
CA ILE A 189 20.35 -8.33 -13.16
C ILE A 189 21.86 -8.41 -13.33
N ILE A 190 22.30 -8.60 -14.58
CA ILE A 190 23.71 -8.67 -14.96
C ILE A 190 24.03 -7.43 -15.78
N LYS A 191 25.10 -6.71 -15.40
CA LYS A 191 25.67 -5.57 -16.12
C LYS A 191 27.17 -5.76 -16.25
N ASN A 192 27.71 -5.65 -17.46
CA ASN A 192 29.13 -5.89 -17.76
C ASN A 192 29.63 -7.24 -17.20
N GLY A 193 28.82 -8.29 -17.31
CA GLY A 193 29.13 -9.63 -16.79
C GLY A 193 29.11 -9.77 -15.26
N LYS A 194 28.70 -8.74 -14.52
CA LYS A 194 28.62 -8.77 -13.05
C LYS A 194 27.16 -8.70 -12.59
N GLU A 195 26.83 -9.47 -11.56
CA GLU A 195 25.53 -9.37 -10.89
C GLU A 195 25.48 -8.03 -10.14
N ILE A 196 24.49 -7.19 -10.48
CA ILE A 196 24.25 -5.88 -9.83
C ILE A 196 23.00 -5.89 -8.96
N ALA A 197 22.06 -6.83 -9.18
CA ALA A 197 20.90 -7.04 -8.33
C ALA A 197 20.44 -8.50 -8.39
N LYS A 198 19.85 -8.98 -7.29
CA LYS A 198 19.19 -10.29 -7.20
C LYS A 198 18.10 -10.21 -6.16
N ASP A 199 16.85 -10.14 -6.60
CA ASP A 199 15.68 -10.06 -5.71
C ASP A 199 14.40 -10.47 -6.44
N LYS A 200 13.25 -10.37 -5.75
CA LYS A 200 11.95 -10.51 -6.38
C LYS A 200 11.73 -9.40 -7.41
N ILE A 201 10.99 -9.74 -8.44
CA ILE A 201 10.49 -8.77 -9.41
C ILE A 201 9.27 -8.10 -8.76
N GLU A 202 9.32 -6.78 -8.62
CA GLU A 202 8.28 -5.95 -8.01
C GLU A 202 7.72 -4.97 -9.05
N ARG A 203 6.45 -4.60 -8.90
CA ARG A 203 5.76 -3.61 -9.72
C ARG A 203 5.74 -2.27 -9.00
N VAL A 204 6.48 -1.28 -9.48
CA VAL A 204 6.47 0.09 -8.96
C VAL A 204 5.33 0.85 -9.61
N LEU A 205 4.26 1.12 -8.87
CA LEU A 205 3.09 1.80 -9.42
C LEU A 205 3.37 3.28 -9.70
N ARG A 206 2.86 3.79 -10.85
CA ARG A 206 3.03 5.17 -11.29
C ARG A 206 1.69 5.85 -11.50
N ASP A 207 1.66 7.16 -11.27
CA ASP A 207 0.46 7.99 -11.42
C ASP A 207 -0.76 7.41 -10.68
N ILE A 208 -0.57 7.17 -9.40
CA ILE A 208 -1.57 6.57 -8.51
C ILE A 208 -2.72 7.57 -8.27
N CYS A 209 -3.94 7.05 -8.29
CA CYS A 209 -5.15 7.76 -7.85
C CYS A 209 -5.93 6.81 -6.94
N PHE A 210 -6.04 7.14 -5.66
CA PHE A 210 -6.84 6.34 -4.74
C PHE A 210 -8.32 6.39 -5.13
N SER A 211 -8.97 5.23 -5.14
CA SER A 211 -10.37 5.08 -5.58
C SER A 211 -11.32 4.75 -4.44
N GLY A 212 -10.86 4.07 -3.41
CA GLY A 212 -11.67 3.62 -2.28
C GLY A 212 -10.85 2.93 -1.21
N CYS A 213 -11.55 2.33 -0.29
CA CYS A 213 -10.98 1.52 0.78
C CYS A 213 -11.96 0.39 1.13
N GLY A 214 -11.58 -0.84 0.87
CA GLY A 214 -12.34 -2.01 1.30
C GLY A 214 -12.15 -2.30 2.79
N ILE A 215 -13.22 -2.72 3.46
CA ILE A 215 -13.14 -3.36 4.77
C ILE A 215 -13.14 -4.86 4.52
N VAL A 216 -12.04 -5.54 4.86
CA VAL A 216 -11.79 -6.94 4.46
C VAL A 216 -11.40 -7.84 5.64
N LYS A 217 -11.61 -9.16 5.50
CA LYS A 217 -11.22 -10.13 6.55
C LYS A 217 -9.78 -10.65 6.42
N ASN A 218 -9.24 -10.66 5.18
CA ASN A 218 -7.91 -11.21 4.88
C ASN A 218 -7.07 -10.22 4.06
N PRO A 219 -6.29 -9.35 4.69
CA PRO A 219 -5.51 -8.33 4.01
C PRO A 219 -4.22 -8.85 3.35
N ALA A 220 -3.75 -8.18 2.30
CA ALA A 220 -2.50 -8.50 1.59
C ALA A 220 -1.26 -7.77 2.12
N ASN A 221 -1.37 -6.87 3.09
CA ASN A 221 -0.25 -6.05 3.57
C ASN A 221 0.35 -6.56 4.89
N PRO A 222 1.71 -6.74 5.00
CA PRO A 222 2.38 -7.34 6.15
C PRO A 222 2.51 -6.52 7.44
N PRO A 223 2.49 -5.17 7.46
CA PRO A 223 2.50 -4.43 8.73
C PRO A 223 1.30 -4.70 9.61
N SER A 224 0.38 -5.44 9.06
CA SER A 224 -0.84 -5.96 9.61
C SER A 224 -0.65 -7.26 10.36
N VAL A 225 0.36 -7.41 11.16
CA VAL A 225 0.50 -8.59 12.00
C VAL A 225 -0.44 -8.49 13.19
N VAL A 226 -1.62 -9.09 13.04
CA VAL A 226 -2.35 -9.56 14.21
C VAL A 226 -1.63 -10.82 14.68
N LEU A 227 -1.13 -10.78 15.87
CA LEU A 227 -0.77 -11.95 16.65
C LEU A 227 -2.04 -12.76 16.91
N GLU A 228 -2.01 -14.03 16.41
CA GLU A 228 -2.98 -15.13 16.62
C GLU A 228 -4.23 -15.12 15.75
N THR A 229 -4.56 -16.16 15.04
CA THR A 229 -4.38 -17.62 15.09
C THR A 229 -4.67 -18.23 13.72
N ALA A 230 -3.78 -19.09 13.29
CA ALA A 230 -3.99 -20.33 12.57
C ALA A 230 -5.18 -20.46 11.60
N HIS A 231 -4.99 -20.02 10.36
CA HIS A 231 -5.18 -20.93 9.24
C HIS A 231 -4.03 -20.70 8.27
N LYS A 232 -3.08 -21.66 8.28
CA LYS A 232 -2.05 -21.76 7.24
C LYS A 232 -2.76 -21.90 5.89
N LYS A 233 -2.88 -20.81 5.12
CA LYS A 233 -2.80 -20.93 3.68
C LYS A 233 -1.38 -21.40 3.42
N GLU A 234 -1.23 -22.59 2.85
CA GLU A 234 0.03 -23.06 2.33
C GLU A 234 0.57 -21.97 1.42
N LYS A 235 1.70 -21.38 1.82
CA LYS A 235 2.50 -20.58 0.90
C LYS A 235 2.80 -21.53 -0.27
N GLU A 236 2.29 -21.22 -1.45
CA GLU A 236 2.83 -21.82 -2.65
C GLU A 236 4.33 -21.60 -2.60
N SER A 237 5.07 -22.67 -2.44
CA SER A 237 6.51 -22.63 -2.39
C SER A 237 6.97 -22.17 -3.77
N ILE A 238 7.42 -20.93 -3.86
CA ILE A 238 8.12 -20.42 -5.04
C ILE A 238 9.26 -21.40 -5.26
N ASN A 239 9.22 -22.11 -6.37
CA ASN A 239 10.24 -23.11 -6.71
C ASN A 239 11.59 -22.37 -6.81
N PRO A 240 12.54 -22.57 -5.90
CA PRO A 240 13.80 -21.82 -5.87
C PRO A 240 14.71 -22.12 -7.09
N LYS A 241 14.27 -22.98 -8.01
CA LYS A 241 15.04 -23.40 -9.19
C LYS A 241 14.82 -22.53 -10.44
N GLU A 242 13.79 -21.67 -10.47
CA GLU A 242 13.59 -20.74 -11.59
C GLU A 242 14.07 -19.35 -11.22
N ILE A 243 15.35 -19.05 -11.52
CA ILE A 243 15.89 -17.69 -11.43
C ILE A 243 15.91 -17.09 -12.83
N ILE A 244 15.20 -15.99 -13.02
CA ILE A 244 15.22 -15.22 -14.26
C ILE A 244 16.54 -14.41 -14.29
N VAL A 245 17.31 -14.54 -15.37
CA VAL A 245 18.55 -13.77 -15.58
C VAL A 245 18.28 -12.67 -16.59
N LEU A 246 18.50 -11.43 -16.20
CA LEU A 246 18.25 -10.23 -16.99
C LEU A 246 19.58 -9.55 -17.32
N ASP A 247 19.79 -9.21 -18.60
CA ASP A 247 21.00 -8.60 -19.11
C ASP A 247 20.80 -7.08 -19.30
N TYR A 248 21.24 -6.30 -18.32
CA TYR A 248 21.06 -4.84 -18.28
C TYR A 248 21.81 -4.10 -19.42
N ASP A 249 22.89 -4.68 -19.96
CA ASP A 249 23.68 -4.04 -21.02
C ASP A 249 22.86 -3.83 -22.31
N LYS A 250 21.77 -4.58 -22.50
CA LYS A 250 20.84 -4.40 -23.63
C LYS A 250 20.03 -3.11 -23.58
N ILE A 251 19.84 -2.51 -22.40
CA ILE A 251 19.16 -1.23 -22.25
C ILE A 251 19.98 -0.12 -22.90
N GLU A 252 21.30 -0.11 -22.65
CA GLU A 252 22.20 0.91 -23.19
C GLU A 252 22.33 0.82 -24.72
N GLN A 253 22.18 -0.38 -25.30
CA GLN A 253 22.24 -0.60 -26.76
C GLN A 253 20.91 -0.25 -27.47
N GLY A 254 19.77 -0.31 -26.78
CA GLY A 254 18.44 -0.03 -27.34
C GLY A 254 18.04 1.44 -27.34
N ASN A 255 18.80 2.31 -26.65
CA ASN A 255 18.58 3.76 -26.57
C ASN A 255 19.45 4.59 -27.58
N THR A 256 20.18 3.92 -28.45
CA THR A 256 20.89 4.49 -29.59
C THR A 256 20.12 4.27 -30.88
#